data_547080ea86d7ff9f7233d6e562319330
#
_entry.id   547080ea86d7ff9f7233d6e562319330
#
_cell.length_a   1.000
_cell.length_b   1.000
_cell.length_c   1.000
_cell.angle_alpha   90.00
_cell.angle_beta   90.00
_cell.angle_gamma   90.00
#
_symmetry.space_group_name_H-M   'P 1'
#
loop_
_entity.id
_entity.type
_entity.pdbx_description
1 polymer ?
#
loop_
_entity_poly.entity_id
_entity_poly.type
_entity_poly.pdbx_seq_one_letter_code
_entity_poly.pdbx_strand_id
1 'polypeptide(L)'
;MSNRIAPKLYLDEDIALIVDALGDVANDFAGKTIVIGGGRGFIGRYFEAVFNSINARMAKPCKVILIDNLATAGRGASDIVEGKHTRFINADVTQPIDLDEPIDFVVNAAGIPSPFYYRAYPLETMDASIKGTRNLLELAHKKRARFTFFSSSEIYGDPDPRHVPTQESYRGSVSCTGPRACYDESKRVGETLCYIYHGKYGVPTCTIRPFNVYGPGMAENDYRVLPNFAAEIKGGRPLKVYGTGKQTRTFCYVTDSINGFLRVIARGVPGEAYNIGNPEPEIGILDLVKRIESALKIKVACDVIEYPDSYPADEPMRRCPDIRKARLQIKYEPSMGLDEGLRSFFRWTDQTYTGKT
;
A
#
# COMPACT_ATOMS: atom_id res chain seq x y z
N MET A 1 34.33 2.58 -15.18
CA MET A 1 33.23 2.56 -14.18
C MET A 1 31.95 2.65 -14.98
N SER A 2 31.17 1.55 -15.12
CA SER A 2 29.92 1.57 -15.85
C SER A 2 28.90 2.41 -15.07
N ASN A 3 28.38 3.48 -15.69
CA ASN A 3 27.19 4.18 -15.23
C ASN A 3 26.02 3.18 -15.23
N ARG A 4 25.86 2.39 -14.17
CA ARG A 4 24.63 1.65 -13.95
C ARG A 4 23.58 2.68 -13.51
N ILE A 5 22.72 3.06 -14.45
CA ILE A 5 21.48 3.78 -14.14
C ILE A 5 20.79 3.00 -13.02
N ALA A 6 20.47 3.66 -11.92
CA ALA A 6 19.73 3.02 -10.83
C ALA A 6 18.42 2.43 -11.40
N PRO A 7 18.07 1.18 -11.07
CA PRO A 7 16.88 0.56 -11.62
C PRO A 7 15.64 1.34 -11.19
N LYS A 8 14.73 1.59 -12.13
CA LYS A 8 13.45 2.24 -11.84
C LYS A 8 12.67 1.44 -10.78
N LEU A 9 12.07 2.16 -9.85
CA LEU A 9 11.28 1.59 -8.76
C LEU A 9 9.82 1.30 -9.16
N TYR A 10 9.50 1.41 -10.46
CA TYR A 10 8.23 1.05 -11.08
C TYR A 10 8.48 0.73 -12.56
N LEU A 11 7.53 0.10 -13.21
CA LEU A 11 7.54 -0.09 -14.65
C LEU A 11 6.75 1.04 -15.33
N ASP A 12 7.26 1.58 -16.43
CA ASP A 12 6.56 2.63 -17.18
C ASP A 12 5.23 2.13 -17.75
N GLU A 13 5.16 0.84 -18.11
CA GLU A 13 3.94 0.16 -18.53
C GLU A 13 2.88 0.12 -17.41
N ASP A 14 3.28 -0.09 -16.15
CA ASP A 14 2.36 -0.03 -15.01
C ASP A 14 1.76 1.37 -14.85
N ILE A 15 2.58 2.41 -15.00
CA ILE A 15 2.09 3.79 -14.92
C ILE A 15 1.09 4.08 -16.04
N ALA A 16 1.37 3.63 -17.27
CA ALA A 16 0.46 3.79 -18.40
C ALA A 16 -0.89 3.09 -18.14
N LEU A 17 -0.86 1.83 -17.67
CA LEU A 17 -2.06 1.07 -17.32
C LEU A 17 -2.90 1.77 -16.24
N ILE A 18 -2.25 2.31 -15.20
CA ILE A 18 -2.96 3.05 -14.14
C ILE A 18 -3.65 4.29 -14.71
N VAL A 19 -2.92 5.08 -15.50
CA VAL A 19 -3.45 6.34 -16.08
C VAL A 19 -4.63 6.05 -17.01
N ASP A 20 -4.52 5.05 -17.87
CA ASP A 20 -5.59 4.66 -18.78
C ASP A 20 -6.83 4.13 -18.03
N ALA A 21 -6.63 3.30 -16.99
CA ALA A 21 -7.71 2.79 -16.16
C ALA A 21 -8.38 3.86 -15.27
N LEU A 22 -7.70 4.96 -14.93
CA LEU A 22 -8.32 6.08 -14.22
C LEU A 22 -9.36 6.78 -15.08
N GLY A 23 -9.12 6.92 -16.38
CA GLY A 23 -10.05 7.58 -17.30
C GLY A 23 -10.39 9.00 -16.84
N ASP A 24 -11.68 9.30 -16.73
CA ASP A 24 -12.21 10.62 -16.33
C ASP A 24 -11.88 11.01 -14.89
N VAL A 25 -11.58 10.06 -14.01
CA VAL A 25 -11.17 10.33 -12.60
C VAL A 25 -9.90 11.17 -12.54
N ALA A 26 -9.01 11.06 -13.51
CA ALA A 26 -7.80 11.88 -13.58
C ALA A 26 -8.14 13.41 -13.58
N ASN A 27 -9.26 13.79 -14.18
CA ASN A 27 -9.70 15.21 -14.27
C ASN A 27 -10.10 15.79 -12.90
N ASP A 28 -10.47 14.96 -11.93
CA ASP A 28 -10.84 15.42 -10.58
C ASP A 28 -9.65 16.07 -9.84
N PHE A 29 -8.43 15.79 -10.29
CA PHE A 29 -7.19 16.36 -9.78
C PHE A 29 -6.71 17.62 -10.53
N ALA A 30 -7.37 18.01 -11.62
CA ALA A 30 -6.94 19.13 -12.45
C ALA A 30 -6.92 20.45 -11.67
N GLY A 31 -5.75 21.09 -11.59
CA GLY A 31 -5.53 22.37 -10.89
C GLY A 31 -5.61 22.26 -9.36
N LYS A 32 -5.65 21.03 -8.82
CA LYS A 32 -5.71 20.77 -7.38
C LYS A 32 -4.33 20.66 -6.75
N THR A 33 -4.28 20.78 -5.42
CA THR A 33 -3.07 20.52 -4.62
C THR A 33 -3.31 19.32 -3.73
N ILE A 34 -2.46 18.32 -3.83
CA ILE A 34 -2.48 17.10 -3.01
C ILE A 34 -1.23 16.99 -2.15
N VAL A 35 -1.40 16.75 -0.86
CA VAL A 35 -0.34 16.44 0.11
C VAL A 35 -0.37 14.96 0.41
N ILE A 36 0.79 14.29 0.34
CA ILE A 36 0.93 12.86 0.55
C ILE A 36 2.00 12.61 1.62
N GLY A 37 1.59 12.22 2.83
CA GLY A 37 2.48 11.67 3.86
C GLY A 37 2.88 10.24 3.51
N GLY A 38 4.15 9.89 3.66
CA GLY A 38 4.74 8.64 3.19
C GLY A 38 5.03 8.65 1.68
N GLY A 39 5.32 9.85 1.15
CA GLY A 39 5.46 10.09 -0.29
C GLY A 39 6.64 9.38 -0.96
N ARG A 40 7.63 8.90 -0.20
CA ARG A 40 8.81 8.17 -0.73
C ARG A 40 8.75 6.67 -0.47
N GLY A 41 7.67 6.19 0.17
CA GLY A 41 7.38 4.78 0.32
C GLY A 41 6.92 4.11 -1.00
N PHE A 42 6.67 2.79 -0.97
CA PHE A 42 6.24 2.01 -2.13
C PHE A 42 5.04 2.64 -2.87
N ILE A 43 3.95 2.93 -2.16
CA ILE A 43 2.73 3.53 -2.74
C ILE A 43 2.94 4.98 -3.16
N GLY A 44 3.65 5.77 -2.34
CA GLY A 44 3.89 7.20 -2.60
C GLY A 44 4.63 7.45 -3.91
N ARG A 45 5.58 6.60 -4.27
CA ARG A 45 6.31 6.67 -5.55
C ARG A 45 5.43 6.41 -6.77
N TYR A 46 4.47 5.50 -6.65
CA TYR A 46 3.48 5.30 -7.70
C TYR A 46 2.58 6.51 -7.86
N PHE A 47 2.16 7.14 -6.76
CA PHE A 47 1.39 8.38 -6.84
C PHE A 47 2.19 9.48 -7.54
N GLU A 48 3.45 9.68 -7.18
CA GLU A 48 4.33 10.64 -7.85
C GLU A 48 4.42 10.37 -9.37
N ALA A 49 4.71 9.12 -9.75
CA ALA A 49 4.85 8.75 -11.16
C ALA A 49 3.54 8.91 -11.94
N VAL A 50 2.41 8.51 -11.36
CA VAL A 50 1.08 8.67 -11.98
C VAL A 50 0.73 10.14 -12.12
N PHE A 51 0.91 10.96 -11.08
CA PHE A 51 0.64 12.41 -11.17
C PHE A 51 1.55 13.10 -12.19
N ASN A 52 2.81 12.73 -12.30
CA ASN A 52 3.69 13.26 -13.34
C ASN A 52 3.18 12.89 -14.74
N SER A 53 2.69 11.67 -14.94
CA SER A 53 2.14 11.21 -16.22
C SER A 53 0.83 11.90 -16.59
N ILE A 54 -0.13 12.03 -15.65
CA ILE A 54 -1.39 12.73 -15.93
C ILE A 54 -1.17 14.23 -16.13
N ASN A 55 -0.26 14.86 -15.38
CA ASN A 55 0.07 16.27 -15.49
C ASN A 55 0.63 16.64 -16.88
N ALA A 56 1.36 15.72 -17.51
CA ALA A 56 1.86 15.93 -18.88
C ALA A 56 0.72 16.09 -19.91
N ARG A 57 -0.48 15.63 -19.60
CA ARG A 57 -1.67 15.66 -20.47
C ARG A 57 -2.72 16.67 -20.01
N MET A 58 -2.54 17.33 -18.85
CA MET A 58 -3.51 18.26 -18.25
C MET A 58 -3.25 19.71 -18.61
N ALA A 59 -4.30 20.44 -18.99
CA ALA A 59 -4.23 21.89 -19.17
C ALA A 59 -3.97 22.64 -17.83
N LYS A 60 -4.44 22.07 -16.70
CA LYS A 60 -4.21 22.57 -15.35
C LYS A 60 -3.59 21.46 -14.51
N PRO A 61 -2.26 21.38 -14.41
CA PRO A 61 -1.58 20.33 -13.66
C PRO A 61 -1.93 20.34 -12.17
N CYS A 62 -1.97 19.14 -11.57
CA CYS A 62 -2.08 18.93 -10.13
C CYS A 62 -0.73 19.23 -9.46
N LYS A 63 -0.73 19.99 -8.37
CA LYS A 63 0.45 20.16 -7.51
C LYS A 63 0.53 19.03 -6.51
N VAL A 64 1.68 18.38 -6.42
CA VAL A 64 1.93 17.25 -5.53
C VAL A 64 2.98 17.64 -4.48
N ILE A 65 2.65 17.49 -3.21
CA ILE A 65 3.56 17.72 -2.09
C ILE A 65 3.76 16.38 -1.39
N LEU A 66 4.98 15.86 -1.48
CA LEU A 66 5.38 14.60 -0.86
C LEU A 66 6.08 14.90 0.47
N ILE A 67 5.61 14.29 1.54
CA ILE A 67 6.22 14.41 2.88
C ILE A 67 6.69 13.04 3.30
N ASP A 68 7.98 12.92 3.68
CA ASP A 68 8.56 11.67 4.15
C ASP A 68 9.82 11.95 4.98
N ASN A 69 10.07 11.18 6.03
CA ASN A 69 11.30 11.27 6.82
C ASN A 69 12.40 10.30 6.35
N LEU A 70 12.11 9.52 5.29
CA LEU A 70 12.98 8.53 4.65
C LEU A 70 13.42 7.37 5.56
N ALA A 71 12.88 7.22 6.76
CA ALA A 71 13.31 6.21 7.74
C ALA A 71 13.20 4.76 7.22
N THR A 72 12.18 4.48 6.42
CA THR A 72 11.93 3.13 5.85
C THR A 72 11.78 3.13 4.33
N ALA A 73 12.11 4.22 3.67
CA ALA A 73 11.82 4.42 2.25
C ALA A 73 12.71 3.59 1.28
N GLY A 74 13.75 2.93 1.78
CA GLY A 74 14.60 2.01 1.00
C GLY A 74 15.58 2.70 0.04
N ARG A 75 16.20 1.91 -0.86
CA ARG A 75 17.16 2.43 -1.84
C ARG A 75 16.50 3.43 -2.80
N GLY A 76 17.25 4.46 -3.18
CA GLY A 76 16.78 5.50 -4.12
C GLY A 76 15.73 6.46 -3.55
N ALA A 77 15.45 6.39 -2.25
CA ALA A 77 14.53 7.33 -1.61
C ALA A 77 15.05 8.77 -1.58
N SER A 78 16.38 8.91 -1.48
CA SER A 78 17.10 10.20 -1.51
C SER A 78 17.33 10.74 -2.94
N ASP A 79 17.20 9.90 -3.96
CA ASP A 79 17.40 10.30 -5.36
C ASP A 79 16.16 11.03 -5.86
N ILE A 80 15.92 12.18 -5.29
CA ILE A 80 14.74 13.00 -5.55
C ILE A 80 15.03 13.89 -6.75
N VAL A 81 14.37 13.60 -7.85
CA VAL A 81 14.25 14.57 -8.95
C VAL A 81 12.90 15.23 -8.76
N GLU A 82 12.89 16.46 -8.21
CA GLU A 82 11.67 17.24 -8.13
C GLU A 82 11.13 17.49 -9.55
N GLY A 83 9.92 17.02 -9.78
CA GLY A 83 9.19 17.31 -11.01
C GLY A 83 8.70 18.76 -11.01
N LYS A 84 8.38 19.30 -12.18
CA LYS A 84 7.88 20.68 -12.35
C LYS A 84 6.69 21.00 -11.43
N HIS A 85 5.90 20.00 -11.04
CA HIS A 85 4.67 20.11 -10.24
C HIS A 85 4.73 19.29 -8.95
N THR A 86 5.88 18.70 -8.64
CA THR A 86 6.10 17.89 -7.45
C THR A 86 7.16 18.54 -6.58
N ARG A 87 6.84 18.75 -5.30
CA ARG A 87 7.74 19.22 -4.26
C ARG A 87 7.91 18.15 -3.20
N PHE A 88 9.12 17.90 -2.76
CA PHE A 88 9.43 17.02 -1.64
C PHE A 88 9.76 17.84 -0.38
N ILE A 89 9.24 17.39 0.75
CA ILE A 89 9.53 17.93 2.07
C ILE A 89 10.05 16.78 2.94
N ASN A 90 11.33 16.86 3.32
CA ASN A 90 11.88 15.91 4.29
C ASN A 90 11.39 16.31 5.68
N ALA A 91 10.33 15.66 6.14
CA ALA A 91 9.74 15.92 7.45
C ALA A 91 9.05 14.66 7.99
N ASP A 92 8.95 14.58 9.30
CA ASP A 92 8.25 13.52 10.00
C ASP A 92 6.78 13.92 10.22
N VAL A 93 5.85 13.11 9.72
CA VAL A 93 4.39 13.34 9.88
C VAL A 93 3.95 13.31 11.34
N THR A 94 4.74 12.73 12.25
CA THR A 94 4.48 12.75 13.70
C THR A 94 4.69 14.11 14.34
N GLN A 95 5.30 15.05 13.61
CA GLN A 95 5.44 16.45 13.99
C GLN A 95 4.38 17.31 13.29
N PRO A 96 4.00 18.46 13.86
CA PRO A 96 3.08 19.38 13.21
C PRO A 96 3.58 19.81 11.83
N ILE A 97 2.67 19.79 10.85
CA ILE A 97 2.96 20.21 9.46
C ILE A 97 2.13 21.44 9.15
N ASP A 98 2.79 22.51 8.80
CA ASP A 98 2.15 23.75 8.34
C ASP A 98 2.60 24.07 6.91
N LEU A 99 1.63 24.36 6.04
CA LEU A 99 1.84 24.70 4.65
C LEU A 99 0.98 25.92 4.32
N ASP A 100 1.53 26.93 3.68
CA ASP A 100 0.81 28.17 3.40
C ASP A 100 -0.18 28.05 2.24
N GLU A 101 0.16 27.27 1.23
CA GLU A 101 -0.63 27.11 0.02
C GLU A 101 -2.02 26.48 0.26
N PRO A 102 -3.00 26.78 -0.63
CA PRO A 102 -4.27 26.06 -0.67
C PRO A 102 -4.04 24.56 -0.91
N ILE A 103 -4.78 23.71 -0.17
CA ILE A 103 -4.69 22.25 -0.27
C ILE A 103 -6.11 21.71 -0.48
N ASP A 104 -6.29 20.84 -1.47
CA ASP A 104 -7.56 20.19 -1.77
C ASP A 104 -7.64 18.76 -1.21
N PHE A 105 -6.52 18.05 -1.21
CA PHE A 105 -6.44 16.67 -0.74
C PHE A 105 -5.24 16.48 0.20
N VAL A 106 -5.48 15.80 1.30
CA VAL A 106 -4.44 15.34 2.23
C VAL A 106 -4.55 13.81 2.33
N VAL A 107 -3.46 13.12 2.06
CA VAL A 107 -3.38 11.66 2.11
C VAL A 107 -2.35 11.26 3.14
N ASN A 108 -2.73 10.41 4.10
CA ASN A 108 -1.78 9.76 4.99
C ASN A 108 -1.54 8.32 4.55
N ALA A 109 -0.47 8.10 3.77
CA ALA A 109 0.07 6.80 3.42
C ALA A 109 1.37 6.47 4.20
N ALA A 110 1.74 7.33 5.17
CA ALA A 110 2.88 7.06 6.05
C ALA A 110 2.57 5.87 6.98
N GLY A 111 3.56 4.99 7.14
CA GLY A 111 3.43 3.84 8.02
C GLY A 111 4.52 2.80 7.78
N ILE A 112 4.66 1.87 8.70
CA ILE A 112 5.66 0.80 8.66
C ILE A 112 4.92 -0.55 8.54
N PRO A 113 4.58 -1.01 7.31
CA PRO A 113 3.70 -2.16 7.11
C PRO A 113 4.41 -3.52 7.12
N SER A 114 5.75 -3.55 7.07
CA SER A 114 6.51 -4.80 7.06
C SER A 114 6.58 -5.43 8.44
N PRO A 115 6.26 -6.74 8.60
CA PRO A 115 6.32 -7.45 9.88
C PRO A 115 7.66 -7.36 10.58
N PHE A 116 8.73 -7.35 9.83
CA PHE A 116 10.08 -7.17 10.37
C PHE A 116 10.26 -5.78 10.98
N TYR A 117 9.89 -4.74 10.23
CA TYR A 117 10.13 -3.37 10.65
C TYR A 117 9.19 -2.90 11.76
N TYR A 118 7.88 -3.25 11.75
CA TYR A 118 7.01 -2.81 12.83
C TYR A 118 7.31 -3.48 14.18
N ARG A 119 7.98 -4.65 14.16
CA ARG A 119 8.52 -5.27 15.40
C ARG A 119 9.81 -4.64 15.86
N ALA A 120 10.66 -4.20 14.92
CA ALA A 120 11.89 -3.49 15.25
C ALA A 120 11.61 -2.06 15.75
N TYR A 121 10.54 -1.42 15.24
CA TYR A 121 10.16 -0.03 15.52
C TYR A 121 8.68 0.08 15.93
N PRO A 122 8.24 -0.56 17.04
CA PRO A 122 6.83 -0.66 17.38
C PRO A 122 6.22 0.69 17.77
N LEU A 123 6.92 1.55 18.49
CA LEU A 123 6.41 2.86 18.90
C LEU A 123 6.35 3.81 17.71
N GLU A 124 7.34 3.82 16.84
CA GLU A 124 7.37 4.62 15.62
C GLU A 124 6.24 4.18 14.65
N THR A 125 5.92 2.90 14.62
CA THR A 125 4.79 2.36 13.86
C THR A 125 3.46 2.90 14.37
N MET A 126 3.27 2.90 15.70
CA MET A 126 2.09 3.50 16.33
C MET A 126 2.04 5.00 16.09
N ASP A 127 3.14 5.70 16.32
CA ASP A 127 3.20 7.15 16.19
C ASP A 127 2.91 7.62 14.76
N ALA A 128 3.46 6.98 13.74
CA ALA A 128 3.15 7.29 12.34
C ALA A 128 1.65 7.15 12.03
N SER A 129 1.00 6.11 12.55
CA SER A 129 -0.42 5.86 12.34
C SER A 129 -1.34 6.72 13.21
N ILE A 130 -0.94 7.10 14.42
CA ILE A 130 -1.77 7.85 15.38
C ILE A 130 -1.45 9.34 15.35
N LYS A 131 -0.22 9.74 15.73
CA LYS A 131 0.20 11.15 15.73
C LYS A 131 0.25 11.71 14.31
N GLY A 132 0.82 10.94 13.35
CA GLY A 132 0.87 11.33 11.96
C GLY A 132 -0.52 11.54 11.34
N THR A 133 -1.46 10.63 11.63
CA THR A 133 -2.85 10.79 11.17
C THR A 133 -3.48 12.03 11.79
N ARG A 134 -3.30 12.27 13.09
CA ARG A 134 -3.86 13.46 13.75
C ARG A 134 -3.30 14.75 13.17
N ASN A 135 -1.99 14.87 13.00
CA ASN A 135 -1.36 16.08 12.44
C ASN A 135 -1.83 16.38 11.02
N LEU A 136 -1.96 15.35 10.18
CA LEU A 136 -2.45 15.52 8.81
C LEU A 136 -3.96 15.78 8.75
N LEU A 137 -4.76 15.29 9.72
CA LEU A 137 -6.17 15.66 9.87
C LEU A 137 -6.33 17.12 10.32
N GLU A 138 -5.47 17.63 11.21
CA GLU A 138 -5.44 19.04 11.58
C GLU A 138 -5.10 19.92 10.37
N LEU A 139 -4.13 19.52 9.55
CA LEU A 139 -3.82 20.20 8.30
C LEU A 139 -5.05 20.21 7.37
N ALA A 140 -5.69 19.05 7.19
CA ALA A 140 -6.89 18.94 6.34
C ALA A 140 -8.04 19.82 6.87
N HIS A 141 -8.25 19.84 8.18
CA HIS A 141 -9.26 20.69 8.81
C HIS A 141 -8.97 22.19 8.59
N LYS A 142 -7.74 22.64 8.87
CA LYS A 142 -7.28 24.03 8.67
C LYS A 142 -7.44 24.49 7.20
N LYS A 143 -7.16 23.59 6.25
CA LYS A 143 -7.23 23.87 4.81
C LYS A 143 -8.59 23.59 4.18
N ARG A 144 -9.55 23.04 4.93
CA ARG A 144 -10.84 22.54 4.42
C ARG A 144 -10.66 21.51 3.30
N ALA A 145 -9.61 20.73 3.40
CA ALA A 145 -9.23 19.70 2.43
C ALA A 145 -9.93 18.38 2.71
N ARG A 146 -10.07 17.57 1.67
CA ARG A 146 -10.47 16.17 1.80
C ARG A 146 -9.31 15.35 2.36
N PHE A 147 -9.59 14.47 3.32
CA PHE A 147 -8.59 13.63 3.94
C PHE A 147 -8.78 12.16 3.58
N THR A 148 -7.68 11.46 3.27
CA THR A 148 -7.70 10.01 3.04
C THR A 148 -6.64 9.31 3.89
N PHE A 149 -7.08 8.33 4.67
CA PHE A 149 -6.23 7.52 5.53
C PHE A 149 -5.96 6.15 4.91
N PHE A 150 -4.69 5.76 4.86
CA PHE A 150 -4.30 4.38 4.55
C PHE A 150 -4.31 3.53 5.81
N SER A 151 -5.42 2.83 6.00
CA SER A 151 -5.59 1.75 6.96
C SER A 151 -4.94 0.46 6.42
N SER A 152 -5.48 -0.68 6.76
CA SER A 152 -4.98 -1.99 6.33
C SER A 152 -6.07 -3.03 6.44
N SER A 153 -5.98 -4.13 5.67
CA SER A 153 -6.77 -5.34 5.91
C SER A 153 -6.44 -6.02 7.23
N GLU A 154 -5.33 -5.65 7.87
CA GLU A 154 -4.91 -6.19 9.17
C GLU A 154 -5.89 -5.83 10.30
N ILE A 155 -6.66 -4.74 10.16
CA ILE A 155 -7.69 -4.36 11.14
C ILE A 155 -8.78 -5.42 11.33
N TYR A 156 -8.90 -6.34 10.38
CA TYR A 156 -9.85 -7.45 10.45
C TYR A 156 -9.34 -8.63 11.30
N GLY A 157 -8.03 -8.72 11.57
CA GLY A 157 -7.41 -9.83 12.26
C GLY A 157 -7.61 -11.14 11.51
N ASP A 158 -7.96 -12.21 12.24
CA ASP A 158 -8.38 -13.51 11.67
C ASP A 158 -9.91 -13.56 11.59
N PRO A 159 -10.51 -13.23 10.45
CA PRO A 159 -11.97 -13.15 10.35
C PRO A 159 -12.61 -14.53 10.41
N ASP A 160 -13.75 -14.62 11.10
CA ASP A 160 -14.60 -15.81 11.07
C ASP A 160 -14.84 -16.22 9.59
N PRO A 161 -14.66 -17.50 9.23
CA PRO A 161 -14.84 -17.96 7.85
C PRO A 161 -16.19 -17.59 7.21
N ARG A 162 -17.24 -17.40 8.02
CA ARG A 162 -18.57 -16.95 7.56
C ARG A 162 -18.57 -15.49 7.05
N HIS A 163 -17.55 -14.72 7.40
CA HIS A 163 -17.37 -13.33 7.00
C HIS A 163 -16.23 -13.12 5.98
N VAL A 164 -15.86 -14.19 5.26
CA VAL A 164 -14.89 -14.14 4.16
C VAL A 164 -15.60 -14.52 2.86
N PRO A 165 -15.60 -13.67 1.82
CA PRO A 165 -14.91 -12.38 1.68
C PRO A 165 -15.38 -11.30 2.68
N THR A 166 -14.41 -10.55 3.24
CA THR A 166 -14.65 -9.68 4.39
C THR A 166 -15.16 -8.31 3.95
N GLN A 167 -16.35 -7.93 4.44
CA GLN A 167 -16.98 -6.64 4.18
C GLN A 167 -16.43 -5.54 5.12
N GLU A 168 -16.56 -4.27 4.72
CA GLU A 168 -16.12 -3.13 5.52
C GLU A 168 -16.86 -2.99 6.85
N SER A 169 -18.06 -3.53 6.97
CA SER A 169 -18.86 -3.55 8.20
C SER A 169 -18.39 -4.58 9.25
N TYR A 170 -17.51 -5.51 8.88
CA TYR A 170 -16.95 -6.48 9.82
C TYR A 170 -16.02 -5.79 10.82
N ARG A 171 -16.29 -5.97 12.13
CA ARG A 171 -15.57 -5.25 13.20
C ARG A 171 -14.15 -5.72 13.46
N GLY A 172 -13.81 -6.89 12.96
CA GLY A 172 -12.50 -7.51 13.13
C GLY A 172 -12.34 -8.28 14.44
N SER A 173 -11.34 -9.17 14.45
CA SER A 173 -10.89 -9.97 15.60
C SER A 173 -9.39 -9.78 15.75
N VAL A 174 -9.00 -8.65 16.37
CA VAL A 174 -7.61 -8.22 16.55
C VAL A 174 -7.25 -8.30 18.02
N SER A 175 -6.05 -8.78 18.32
CA SER A 175 -5.52 -8.80 19.70
C SER A 175 -4.91 -7.43 20.05
N CYS A 176 -5.22 -6.94 21.26
CA CYS A 176 -4.58 -5.73 21.82
C CYS A 176 -3.13 -5.99 22.25
N THR A 177 -2.73 -7.24 22.35
CA THR A 177 -1.39 -7.66 22.80
C THR A 177 -0.74 -8.55 21.74
N GLY A 178 0.57 -8.66 21.79
CA GLY A 178 1.33 -9.48 20.86
C GLY A 178 2.13 -8.66 19.84
N PRO A 179 2.93 -9.36 19.02
CA PRO A 179 3.95 -8.72 18.17
C PRO A 179 3.37 -7.92 16.99
N ARG A 180 2.08 -8.10 16.68
CA ARG A 180 1.37 -7.37 15.60
C ARG A 180 0.57 -6.18 16.12
N ALA A 181 0.23 -6.17 17.41
CA ALA A 181 -0.72 -5.22 18.00
C ALA A 181 -0.36 -3.75 17.73
N CYS A 182 0.93 -3.41 17.74
CA CYS A 182 1.39 -2.06 17.44
C CYS A 182 0.94 -1.56 16.05
N TYR A 183 0.93 -2.44 15.05
CA TYR A 183 0.48 -2.10 13.70
C TYR A 183 -1.05 -2.16 13.60
N ASP A 184 -1.64 -3.30 13.96
CA ASP A 184 -3.06 -3.59 13.74
C ASP A 184 -3.93 -2.59 14.53
N GLU A 185 -3.67 -2.39 15.83
CA GLU A 185 -4.43 -1.46 16.67
C GLU A 185 -4.17 0.01 16.29
N SER A 186 -2.95 0.38 15.90
CA SER A 186 -2.69 1.75 15.46
C SER A 186 -3.46 2.12 14.20
N LYS A 187 -3.67 1.17 13.27
CA LYS A 187 -4.53 1.37 12.09
C LYS A 187 -5.99 1.53 12.48
N ARG A 188 -6.48 0.77 13.46
CA ARG A 188 -7.84 0.91 14.01
C ARG A 188 -8.05 2.27 14.68
N VAL A 189 -7.08 2.74 15.47
CA VAL A 189 -7.09 4.09 16.06
C VAL A 189 -7.10 5.17 14.99
N GLY A 190 -6.32 5.01 13.91
CA GLY A 190 -6.32 5.93 12.77
C GLY A 190 -7.71 6.06 12.12
N GLU A 191 -8.45 4.96 11.95
CA GLU A 191 -9.85 5.01 11.48
C GLU A 191 -10.77 5.71 12.48
N THR A 192 -10.57 5.48 13.78
CA THR A 192 -11.32 6.18 14.83
C THR A 192 -11.09 7.70 14.77
N LEU A 193 -9.84 8.13 14.53
CA LEU A 193 -9.54 9.56 14.33
C LEU A 193 -10.28 10.11 13.10
N CYS A 194 -10.29 9.40 11.98
CA CYS A 194 -11.05 9.80 10.80
C CYS A 194 -12.53 9.97 11.10
N TYR A 195 -13.14 9.01 11.82
CA TYR A 195 -14.53 9.07 12.25
C TYR A 195 -14.82 10.31 13.12
N ILE A 196 -13.94 10.60 14.10
CA ILE A 196 -14.09 11.77 15.00
C ILE A 196 -14.00 13.07 14.18
N TYR A 197 -12.99 13.21 13.33
CA TYR A 197 -12.80 14.44 12.55
C TYR A 197 -13.93 14.65 11.53
N HIS A 198 -14.44 13.57 10.95
CA HIS A 198 -15.62 13.65 10.09
C HIS A 198 -16.87 14.12 10.87
N GLY A 199 -17.21 13.42 11.95
CA GLY A 199 -18.45 13.67 12.69
C GLY A 199 -18.44 14.97 13.50
N LYS A 200 -17.29 15.33 14.11
CA LYS A 200 -17.21 16.49 15.01
C LYS A 200 -16.74 17.77 14.31
N TYR A 201 -15.80 17.66 13.37
CA TYR A 201 -15.18 18.81 12.75
C TYR A 201 -15.53 18.99 11.26
N GLY A 202 -16.37 18.11 10.71
CA GLY A 202 -16.85 18.20 9.33
C GLY A 202 -15.77 17.96 8.27
N VAL A 203 -14.63 17.37 8.62
CA VAL A 203 -13.59 17.03 7.66
C VAL A 203 -14.10 15.90 6.76
N PRO A 204 -14.10 16.03 5.43
CA PRO A 204 -14.53 14.96 4.53
C PRO A 204 -13.45 13.86 4.48
N THR A 205 -13.53 12.90 5.40
CA THR A 205 -12.56 11.80 5.52
C THR A 205 -12.96 10.59 4.70
N CYS A 206 -11.99 9.86 4.14
CA CYS A 206 -12.17 8.51 3.64
C CYS A 206 -11.05 7.60 4.15
N THR A 207 -11.34 6.30 4.23
CA THR A 207 -10.37 5.29 4.64
C THR A 207 -10.19 4.27 3.54
N ILE A 208 -8.94 3.93 3.24
CA ILE A 208 -8.57 2.84 2.33
C ILE A 208 -8.06 1.67 3.16
N ARG A 209 -8.56 0.48 2.91
CA ARG A 209 -8.09 -0.79 3.49
C ARG A 209 -7.46 -1.65 2.40
N PRO A 210 -6.15 -1.52 2.15
CA PRO A 210 -5.46 -2.31 1.14
C PRO A 210 -5.42 -3.80 1.49
N PHE A 211 -5.57 -4.67 0.47
CA PHE A 211 -5.42 -6.12 0.61
C PHE A 211 -4.25 -6.62 -0.22
N ASN A 212 -3.19 -7.07 0.44
CA ASN A 212 -2.00 -7.74 -0.12
C ASN A 212 -1.50 -7.15 -1.45
N VAL A 213 -1.26 -5.85 -1.45
CA VAL A 213 -0.71 -5.14 -2.61
C VAL A 213 0.72 -5.60 -2.87
N TYR A 214 1.02 -5.92 -4.14
CA TYR A 214 2.36 -6.29 -4.58
C TYR A 214 2.68 -5.71 -5.96
N GLY A 215 3.96 -5.56 -6.22
CA GLY A 215 4.44 -5.09 -7.53
C GLY A 215 5.84 -4.50 -7.46
N PRO A 216 6.37 -4.02 -8.61
CA PRO A 216 7.65 -3.32 -8.70
C PRO A 216 7.77 -2.19 -7.67
N GLY A 217 8.95 -2.02 -7.09
CA GLY A 217 9.19 -1.03 -6.03
C GLY A 217 9.14 -1.58 -4.62
N MET A 218 8.64 -2.81 -4.41
CA MET A 218 8.80 -3.49 -3.11
C MET A 218 10.28 -3.79 -2.85
N ALA A 219 10.71 -3.55 -1.61
CA ALA A 219 12.10 -3.78 -1.23
C ALA A 219 12.42 -5.28 -1.15
N GLU A 220 13.66 -5.66 -1.51
CA GLU A 220 14.13 -7.04 -1.41
C GLU A 220 14.04 -7.60 0.01
N ASN A 221 14.26 -6.75 1.01
CA ASN A 221 14.17 -7.05 2.43
C ASN A 221 12.80 -6.71 3.05
N ASP A 222 11.74 -6.72 2.24
CA ASP A 222 10.36 -6.52 2.72
C ASP A 222 9.80 -7.85 3.23
N TYR A 223 10.23 -8.67 3.81
CA TYR A 223 9.80 -9.95 4.44
C TYR A 223 8.33 -10.40 4.22
N ARG A 224 7.54 -9.74 3.37
CA ARG A 224 6.25 -10.24 2.90
C ARG A 224 6.47 -11.34 1.87
N VAL A 225 5.47 -12.21 1.67
CA VAL A 225 5.64 -13.48 0.93
C VAL A 225 6.22 -13.32 -0.48
N LEU A 226 5.69 -12.43 -1.31
CA LEU A 226 6.15 -12.30 -2.71
C LEU A 226 7.55 -11.69 -2.84
N PRO A 227 7.92 -10.58 -2.14
CA PRO A 227 9.30 -10.11 -2.13
C PRO A 227 10.28 -11.14 -1.57
N ASN A 228 9.90 -11.86 -0.51
CA ASN A 228 10.73 -12.93 0.06
C ASN A 228 10.98 -14.04 -0.97
N PHE A 229 9.92 -14.55 -1.60
CA PHE A 229 10.05 -15.57 -2.64
C PHE A 229 10.92 -15.08 -3.81
N ALA A 230 10.76 -13.83 -4.22
CA ALA A 230 11.59 -13.27 -5.28
C ALA A 230 13.06 -13.20 -4.89
N ALA A 231 13.37 -12.80 -3.64
CA ALA A 231 14.74 -12.76 -3.13
C ALA A 231 15.35 -14.17 -3.04
N GLU A 232 14.59 -15.17 -2.58
CA GLU A 232 15.06 -16.56 -2.52
C GLU A 232 15.31 -17.13 -3.92
N ILE A 233 14.40 -16.92 -4.88
CA ILE A 233 14.59 -17.33 -6.29
C ILE A 233 15.85 -16.67 -6.87
N LYS A 234 16.01 -15.35 -6.66
CA LYS A 234 17.18 -14.61 -7.17
C LYS A 234 18.49 -15.11 -6.53
N GLY A 235 18.43 -15.55 -5.27
CA GLY A 235 19.58 -16.13 -4.55
C GLY A 235 19.83 -17.61 -4.82
N GLY A 236 18.97 -18.28 -5.61
CA GLY A 236 19.05 -19.72 -5.88
C GLY A 236 18.79 -20.57 -4.65
N ARG A 237 17.99 -20.08 -3.70
CA ARG A 237 17.68 -20.77 -2.42
C ARG A 237 16.25 -21.33 -2.45
N PRO A 238 15.96 -22.38 -1.63
CA PRO A 238 14.60 -22.86 -1.44
C PRO A 238 13.66 -21.80 -0.92
N LEU A 239 12.42 -21.81 -1.39
CA LEU A 239 11.34 -20.97 -0.85
C LEU A 239 10.95 -21.47 0.54
N LYS A 240 10.81 -20.57 1.49
CA LYS A 240 10.37 -20.89 2.86
C LYS A 240 8.87 -20.66 2.99
N VAL A 241 8.12 -21.72 3.18
CA VAL A 241 6.68 -21.68 3.46
C VAL A 241 6.47 -21.96 4.94
N TYR A 242 5.97 -20.96 5.68
CA TYR A 242 5.77 -21.06 7.11
C TYR A 242 4.45 -21.77 7.47
N GLY A 243 4.48 -22.52 8.58
CA GLY A 243 3.34 -23.27 9.10
C GLY A 243 2.93 -24.40 8.16
N THR A 244 1.63 -24.54 7.90
CA THR A 244 1.13 -25.61 7.02
C THR A 244 1.13 -25.23 5.53
N GLY A 245 1.34 -23.96 5.19
CA GLY A 245 1.19 -23.45 3.83
C GLY A 245 -0.25 -23.46 3.28
N LYS A 246 -1.24 -23.82 4.12
CA LYS A 246 -2.67 -23.89 3.74
C LYS A 246 -3.40 -22.56 3.93
N GLN A 247 -2.80 -21.60 4.65
CA GLN A 247 -3.35 -20.26 4.79
C GLN A 247 -3.55 -19.63 3.42
N THR A 248 -4.73 -19.02 3.21
CA THR A 248 -5.09 -18.46 1.91
C THR A 248 -4.98 -16.93 1.89
N ARG A 249 -4.61 -16.41 0.75
CA ARG A 249 -4.52 -14.98 0.47
C ARG A 249 -5.07 -14.68 -0.91
N THR A 250 -5.52 -13.46 -1.08
CA THR A 250 -5.67 -12.84 -2.40
C THR A 250 -4.54 -11.85 -2.59
N PHE A 251 -4.14 -11.60 -3.83
CA PHE A 251 -3.05 -10.70 -4.17
C PHE A 251 -3.54 -9.66 -5.17
N CYS A 252 -3.32 -8.39 -4.88
CA CYS A 252 -3.69 -7.30 -5.75
C CYS A 252 -2.44 -6.67 -6.36
N TYR A 253 -2.32 -6.72 -7.67
CA TYR A 253 -1.20 -6.07 -8.34
C TYR A 253 -1.27 -4.56 -8.19
N VAL A 254 -0.13 -3.92 -8.15
CA VAL A 254 0.00 -2.50 -7.83
C VAL A 254 -0.80 -1.59 -8.76
N THR A 255 -0.96 -1.95 -10.04
CA THR A 255 -1.76 -1.15 -10.98
C THR A 255 -3.21 -1.01 -10.55
N ASP A 256 -3.85 -2.13 -10.22
CA ASP A 256 -5.22 -2.14 -9.72
C ASP A 256 -5.35 -1.42 -8.38
N SER A 257 -4.36 -1.66 -7.49
CA SER A 257 -4.35 -1.04 -6.17
C SER A 257 -4.29 0.49 -6.27
N ILE A 258 -3.33 1.03 -7.03
CA ILE A 258 -3.16 2.49 -7.20
C ILE A 258 -4.38 3.11 -7.88
N ASN A 259 -4.96 2.43 -8.89
CA ASN A 259 -6.21 2.87 -9.50
C ASN A 259 -7.33 3.00 -8.47
N GLY A 260 -7.53 1.97 -7.64
CA GLY A 260 -8.53 1.98 -6.57
C GLY A 260 -8.26 3.08 -5.53
N PHE A 261 -7.01 3.27 -5.14
CA PHE A 261 -6.64 4.31 -4.17
C PHE A 261 -6.95 5.72 -4.68
N LEU A 262 -6.59 6.03 -5.92
CA LEU A 262 -6.86 7.33 -6.52
C LEU A 262 -8.37 7.58 -6.71
N ARG A 263 -9.15 6.55 -7.00
CA ARG A 263 -10.62 6.63 -7.03
C ARG A 263 -11.22 6.95 -5.67
N VAL A 264 -10.72 6.34 -4.58
CA VAL A 264 -11.17 6.68 -3.22
C VAL A 264 -10.77 8.11 -2.87
N ILE A 265 -9.54 8.52 -3.15
CA ILE A 265 -9.07 9.89 -2.89
C ILE A 265 -9.96 10.92 -3.59
N ALA A 266 -10.27 10.70 -4.87
CA ALA A 266 -11.07 11.62 -5.68
C ALA A 266 -12.57 11.56 -5.33
N ARG A 267 -13.15 10.36 -5.29
CA ARG A 267 -14.60 10.14 -5.35
C ARG A 267 -15.19 9.32 -4.20
N GLY A 268 -14.41 8.83 -3.25
CA GLY A 268 -14.94 8.09 -2.11
C GLY A 268 -15.99 8.92 -1.35
N VAL A 269 -17.01 8.31 -0.81
CA VAL A 269 -18.03 9.00 -0.01
C VAL A 269 -17.43 9.40 1.34
N PRO A 270 -17.53 10.68 1.76
CA PRO A 270 -17.02 11.11 3.06
C PRO A 270 -17.58 10.30 4.22
N GLY A 271 -16.72 9.94 5.17
CA GLY A 271 -17.05 9.10 6.32
C GLY A 271 -16.91 7.61 6.06
N GLU A 272 -16.67 7.17 4.81
CA GLU A 272 -16.67 5.77 4.43
C GLU A 272 -15.27 5.14 4.33
N ALA A 273 -15.22 3.84 4.61
CA ALA A 273 -14.05 3.00 4.39
C ALA A 273 -14.26 2.11 3.15
N TYR A 274 -13.17 1.79 2.45
CA TYR A 274 -13.18 0.98 1.24
C TYR A 274 -12.12 -0.11 1.26
N ASN A 275 -12.54 -1.35 1.07
CA ASN A 275 -11.63 -2.43 0.74
C ASN A 275 -11.13 -2.26 -0.70
N ILE A 276 -9.82 -2.19 -0.87
CA ILE A 276 -9.17 -2.15 -2.19
C ILE A 276 -8.23 -3.35 -2.31
N GLY A 277 -8.56 -4.23 -3.23
CA GLY A 277 -7.86 -5.48 -3.46
C GLY A 277 -8.49 -6.25 -4.61
N ASN A 278 -7.87 -7.35 -5.03
CA ASN A 278 -8.46 -8.28 -5.97
C ASN A 278 -9.00 -9.49 -5.17
N PRO A 279 -10.29 -9.81 -5.22
CA PRO A 279 -10.85 -10.96 -4.47
C PRO A 279 -10.46 -12.32 -5.09
N GLU A 280 -9.93 -12.34 -6.32
CA GLU A 280 -9.68 -13.57 -7.07
C GLU A 280 -8.28 -13.61 -7.70
N PRO A 281 -7.64 -14.79 -7.67
CA PRO A 281 -8.02 -15.99 -6.92
C PRO A 281 -7.66 -15.88 -5.44
N GLU A 282 -8.49 -16.44 -4.54
CA GLU A 282 -8.04 -16.78 -3.20
C GLU A 282 -7.19 -18.07 -3.28
N ILE A 283 -5.92 -18.00 -2.90
CA ILE A 283 -4.94 -19.07 -3.14
C ILE A 283 -4.15 -19.40 -1.88
N GLY A 284 -3.92 -20.70 -1.62
CA GLY A 284 -3.03 -21.18 -0.56
C GLY A 284 -1.57 -20.87 -0.87
N ILE A 285 -0.72 -20.71 0.16
CA ILE A 285 0.69 -20.35 -0.06
C ILE A 285 1.46 -21.44 -0.80
N LEU A 286 1.18 -22.73 -0.56
CA LEU A 286 1.78 -23.82 -1.33
C LEU A 286 1.32 -23.81 -2.81
N ASP A 287 0.07 -23.47 -3.05
CA ASP A 287 -0.43 -23.35 -4.43
C ASP A 287 0.10 -22.10 -5.13
N LEU A 288 0.39 -21.03 -4.37
CA LEU A 288 1.11 -19.85 -4.89
C LEU A 288 2.50 -20.22 -5.41
N VAL A 289 3.23 -21.13 -4.71
CA VAL A 289 4.53 -21.64 -5.20
C VAL A 289 4.36 -22.30 -6.56
N LYS A 290 3.40 -23.24 -6.70
CA LYS A 290 3.10 -23.90 -7.98
C LYS A 290 2.70 -22.89 -9.08
N ARG A 291 1.95 -21.86 -8.69
CA ARG A 291 1.53 -20.81 -9.62
C ARG A 291 2.72 -19.98 -10.12
N ILE A 292 3.67 -19.66 -9.23
CA ILE A 292 4.93 -18.99 -9.58
C ILE A 292 5.74 -19.87 -10.55
N GLU A 293 5.93 -21.15 -10.25
CA GLU A 293 6.61 -22.11 -11.13
C GLU A 293 6.00 -22.10 -12.55
N SER A 294 4.67 -22.18 -12.61
CA SER A 294 3.94 -22.19 -13.89
C SER A 294 4.08 -20.86 -14.64
N ALA A 295 3.87 -19.74 -13.94
CA ALA A 295 3.91 -18.41 -14.55
C ALA A 295 5.29 -18.04 -15.09
N LEU A 296 6.36 -18.46 -14.40
CA LEU A 296 7.75 -18.19 -14.75
C LEU A 296 8.41 -19.30 -15.57
N LYS A 297 7.76 -20.45 -15.72
CA LYS A 297 8.30 -21.68 -16.36
C LYS A 297 9.62 -22.14 -15.74
N ILE A 298 9.70 -22.12 -14.42
CA ILE A 298 10.85 -22.56 -13.62
C ILE A 298 10.43 -23.66 -12.64
N LYS A 299 11.43 -24.33 -12.05
CA LYS A 299 11.24 -25.18 -10.87
C LYS A 299 11.99 -24.59 -9.70
N VAL A 300 11.36 -24.57 -8.54
CA VAL A 300 11.94 -24.04 -7.31
C VAL A 300 11.82 -25.07 -6.18
N ALA A 301 12.86 -25.22 -5.39
CA ALA A 301 12.76 -25.95 -4.15
C ALA A 301 11.90 -25.21 -3.15
N CYS A 302 11.14 -25.93 -2.34
CA CYS A 302 10.24 -25.33 -1.35
C CYS A 302 10.33 -26.15 -0.05
N ASP A 303 10.66 -25.46 1.04
CA ASP A 303 10.72 -26.01 2.38
C ASP A 303 9.52 -25.52 3.19
N VAL A 304 8.74 -26.45 3.71
CA VAL A 304 7.68 -26.14 4.70
C VAL A 304 8.31 -26.20 6.08
N ILE A 305 8.36 -25.05 6.75
CA ILE A 305 9.05 -24.90 8.03
C ILE A 305 8.09 -24.31 9.08
N GLU A 306 8.40 -24.56 10.35
CA GLU A 306 7.66 -23.93 11.44
C GLU A 306 7.86 -22.41 11.45
N TYR A 307 6.88 -21.70 12.01
CA TYR A 307 7.06 -20.28 12.23
C TYR A 307 8.22 -20.06 13.19
N PRO A 308 9.18 -19.17 12.88
CA PRO A 308 10.19 -18.79 13.85
C PRO A 308 9.52 -18.08 15.04
N ASP A 309 10.09 -18.21 16.25
CA ASP A 309 9.59 -17.54 17.47
C ASP A 309 9.40 -16.02 17.27
N SER A 310 10.14 -15.46 16.35
CA SER A 310 10.03 -14.07 15.96
C SER A 310 8.84 -13.77 15.04
N TYR A 311 8.11 -14.77 14.50
CA TYR A 311 6.97 -14.56 13.62
C TYR A 311 5.69 -14.33 14.44
N PRO A 312 4.79 -13.44 14.00
CA PRO A 312 3.54 -13.19 14.73
C PRO A 312 2.69 -14.46 14.87
N ALA A 313 2.34 -14.83 16.10
CA ALA A 313 1.52 -16.01 16.39
C ALA A 313 0.08 -15.92 15.84
N ASP A 314 -0.39 -14.69 15.53
CA ASP A 314 -1.77 -14.40 15.12
C ASP A 314 -1.90 -14.18 13.60
N GLU A 315 -1.20 -14.97 12.79
CA GLU A 315 -1.31 -14.88 11.33
C GLU A 315 -2.70 -15.36 10.87
N PRO A 316 -3.51 -14.52 10.21
CA PRO A 316 -4.85 -14.92 9.76
C PRO A 316 -4.82 -16.12 8.83
N MET A 317 -5.75 -17.05 9.01
CA MET A 317 -5.88 -18.23 8.13
C MET A 317 -6.39 -17.84 6.75
N ARG A 318 -7.33 -16.88 6.67
CA ARG A 318 -7.91 -16.43 5.40
C ARG A 318 -7.93 -14.91 5.31
N ARG A 319 -7.61 -14.38 4.12
CA ARG A 319 -7.71 -12.95 3.85
C ARG A 319 -8.14 -12.72 2.41
N CYS A 320 -9.44 -12.37 2.26
CA CYS A 320 -10.07 -12.09 0.96
C CYS A 320 -11.02 -10.89 1.14
N PRO A 321 -10.91 -9.81 0.31
CA PRO A 321 -11.77 -8.65 0.40
C PRO A 321 -13.14 -8.88 -0.25
N ASP A 322 -14.19 -8.35 0.36
CA ASP A 322 -15.39 -7.99 -0.37
C ASP A 322 -15.22 -6.56 -0.93
N ILE A 323 -15.26 -6.40 -2.24
CA ILE A 323 -15.06 -5.11 -2.92
C ILE A 323 -16.35 -4.54 -3.54
N ARG A 324 -17.52 -5.12 -3.24
CA ARG A 324 -18.79 -4.69 -3.83
C ARG A 324 -19.07 -3.21 -3.60
N LYS A 325 -18.72 -2.69 -2.42
CA LYS A 325 -18.88 -1.28 -2.09
C LYS A 325 -18.02 -0.39 -3.01
N ALA A 326 -16.76 -0.73 -3.19
CA ALA A 326 -15.86 -0.01 -4.08
C ALA A 326 -16.33 -0.09 -5.54
N ARG A 327 -16.80 -1.25 -5.99
CA ARG A 327 -17.42 -1.40 -7.33
C ARG A 327 -18.59 -0.46 -7.54
N LEU A 328 -19.51 -0.41 -6.59
CA LEU A 328 -20.76 0.37 -6.71
C LEU A 328 -20.50 1.88 -6.61
N GLN A 329 -19.73 2.32 -5.64
CA GLN A 329 -19.61 3.74 -5.30
C GLN A 329 -18.53 4.47 -6.08
N ILE A 330 -17.39 3.82 -6.37
CA ILE A 330 -16.24 4.46 -7.01
C ILE A 330 -15.82 3.79 -8.33
N LYS A 331 -16.60 2.83 -8.80
CA LYS A 331 -16.34 2.10 -10.06
C LYS A 331 -14.96 1.42 -10.07
N TYR A 332 -14.54 0.89 -8.92
CA TYR A 332 -13.30 0.13 -8.81
C TYR A 332 -13.51 -1.29 -9.31
N GLU A 333 -12.71 -1.72 -10.28
CA GLU A 333 -12.70 -3.09 -10.78
C GLU A 333 -11.24 -3.51 -11.04
N PRO A 334 -10.69 -4.47 -10.29
CA PRO A 334 -9.37 -5.01 -10.56
C PRO A 334 -9.38 -5.81 -11.87
N SER A 335 -8.36 -5.62 -12.70
CA SER A 335 -8.26 -6.22 -14.03
C SER A 335 -7.01 -7.07 -14.24
N MET A 336 -5.97 -6.85 -13.42
CA MET A 336 -4.71 -7.58 -13.53
C MET A 336 -4.82 -8.98 -12.93
N GLY A 337 -4.71 -10.00 -13.76
CA GLY A 337 -4.69 -11.40 -13.32
C GLY A 337 -3.42 -11.75 -12.53
N LEU A 338 -3.52 -12.72 -11.59
CA LEU A 338 -2.39 -13.12 -10.74
C LEU A 338 -1.16 -13.54 -11.55
N ASP A 339 -1.33 -14.35 -12.61
CA ASP A 339 -0.21 -14.83 -13.42
C ASP A 339 0.52 -13.71 -14.16
N GLU A 340 -0.21 -12.74 -14.65
CA GLU A 340 0.35 -11.60 -15.34
C GLU A 340 1.11 -10.69 -14.38
N GLY A 341 0.51 -10.38 -13.23
CA GLY A 341 1.16 -9.62 -12.18
C GLY A 341 2.41 -10.31 -11.63
N LEU A 342 2.38 -11.64 -11.45
CA LEU A 342 3.57 -12.42 -11.06
C LEU A 342 4.67 -12.29 -12.11
N ARG A 343 4.38 -12.49 -13.42
CA ARG A 343 5.38 -12.32 -14.48
C ARG A 343 6.02 -10.94 -14.47
N SER A 344 5.20 -9.89 -14.34
CA SER A 344 5.70 -8.51 -14.32
C SER A 344 6.55 -8.23 -13.08
N PHE A 345 6.10 -8.67 -11.90
CA PHE A 345 6.84 -8.50 -10.66
C PHE A 345 8.18 -9.23 -10.68
N PHE A 346 8.18 -10.52 -11.03
CA PHE A 346 9.41 -11.33 -11.03
C PHE A 346 10.40 -10.88 -12.12
N ARG A 347 9.93 -10.44 -13.29
CA ARG A 347 10.79 -9.82 -14.32
C ARG A 347 11.48 -8.58 -13.76
N TRP A 348 10.78 -7.73 -13.01
CA TRP A 348 11.35 -6.56 -12.37
C TRP A 348 12.36 -6.94 -11.28
N THR A 349 12.02 -7.89 -10.40
CA THR A 349 12.91 -8.32 -9.31
C THR A 349 14.18 -8.99 -9.83
N ASP A 350 14.12 -9.71 -10.96
CA ASP A 350 15.30 -10.28 -11.59
C ASP A 350 16.34 -9.22 -12.01
N GLN A 351 15.87 -8.02 -12.38
CA GLN A 351 16.74 -6.90 -12.76
C GLN A 351 17.21 -6.07 -11.55
N THR A 352 16.51 -6.12 -10.44
CA THR A 352 16.68 -5.16 -9.33
C THR A 352 17.16 -5.78 -8.03
N TYR A 353 16.75 -7.02 -7.72
CA TYR A 353 17.17 -7.72 -6.53
C TYR A 353 18.58 -8.32 -6.69
N THR A 354 19.26 -8.44 -5.57
CA THR A 354 20.64 -8.96 -5.51
C THR A 354 20.72 -10.43 -5.08
N GLY A 355 19.65 -10.96 -4.51
CA GLY A 355 19.62 -12.28 -3.89
C GLY A 355 20.42 -12.37 -2.58
N LYS A 356 20.76 -11.23 -2.00
CA LYS A 356 21.57 -11.13 -0.75
C LYS A 356 20.66 -10.74 0.41
N THR A 357 19.78 -11.61 0.82
CA THR A 357 18.97 -11.45 2.04
C THR A 357 19.31 -12.50 3.08
#